data_c784e694b552f24fe0c0a68cd70c26f0
#
_entry.id   c784e694b552f24fe0c0a68cd70c26f0
#
_cell.length_a   1.000
_cell.length_b   1.000
_cell.length_c   1.000
_cell.angle_alpha   90.00
_cell.angle_beta   90.00
_cell.angle_gamma   90.00
#
_symmetry.space_group_name_H-M   'P 1'
#
loop_
_entity.id
_entity.type
_entity.pdbx_description
1 polymer ?
#
loop_
_entity_poly.entity_id
_entity_poly.type
_entity_poly.pdbx_seq_one_letter_code
_entity_poly.pdbx_strand_id
1 'polypeptide(L)'
;MIKLNPSKTPPLPILVTSLSVSAALLGDAMLYVVMPSRPELWHLTIAQVGILLSINRLVRLLTNPLSSVFVERYGVYTPFRISLLASLGVLVAYAFSKNFIVLVFARLLWGTCWSVLRLVSQWVASDQSTEENIGLNLSSNASIIRIGSIGGAVFGGLLSDYLGYEVAFMLFGMFTLIGFFIWIRRSGYQHREKLVKKGRKATEFIGVLKDPNVLVLSISSMLAGLVFSGLIGATLGHFLRYKYGLDFDLILITLGVPTVTGFALGIKSCTEVNIGPFGGYFSDKYGRYKTLVLSSLFTSIGLIGLGNFDSLLSIFIVLILVFAMGVMLMMQLLTLVGVVANDESRSQVFSVYNTFQDFGSALGPLVGLSLITANLLPMVYSVSGVCLFLLILGTCLFLNKRRPTSLETT
;
A
#
# COMPACT_ATOMS: atom_id res chain seq x y z
N MET A 1 -18.26 13.18 19.99
CA MET A 1 -17.01 13.96 19.98
C MET A 1 -15.99 13.21 20.80
N ILE A 2 -15.06 12.52 20.14
CA ILE A 2 -13.92 11.89 20.80
C ILE A 2 -13.00 13.04 21.21
N LYS A 3 -12.91 13.32 22.51
CA LYS A 3 -11.90 14.24 23.04
C LYS A 3 -10.53 13.60 22.79
N LEU A 4 -9.89 13.96 21.69
CA LEU A 4 -8.47 13.73 21.49
C LEU A 4 -7.73 14.51 22.57
N ASN A 5 -7.23 13.80 23.55
CA ASN A 5 -6.39 14.38 24.60
C ASN A 5 -5.04 14.74 23.94
N PRO A 6 -4.65 16.01 23.81
CA PRO A 6 -3.53 16.44 22.98
C PRO A 6 -2.13 16.10 23.53
N SER A 7 -2.02 15.31 24.58
CA SER A 7 -0.76 15.13 25.33
C SER A 7 -0.01 13.80 25.07
N LYS A 8 -0.35 13.02 24.03
CA LYS A 8 0.37 11.75 23.80
C LYS A 8 1.00 11.72 22.41
N THR A 9 2.09 12.45 22.23
CA THR A 9 3.04 12.17 21.14
C THR A 9 3.53 10.73 21.29
N PRO A 10 3.65 9.97 20.17
CA PRO A 10 4.16 8.62 20.23
C PRO A 10 5.56 8.59 20.86
N PRO A 11 5.92 7.55 21.64
CA PRO A 11 7.25 7.40 22.23
C PRO A 11 8.36 7.60 21.20
N LEU A 12 9.47 8.20 21.63
CA LEU A 12 10.61 8.53 20.78
C LEU A 12 11.11 7.34 19.92
N PRO A 13 11.20 6.09 20.42
CA PRO A 13 11.58 4.95 19.59
C PRO A 13 10.64 4.70 18.42
N ILE A 14 9.33 4.87 18.63
CA ILE A 14 8.31 4.72 17.58
C ILE A 14 8.50 5.82 16.53
N LEU A 15 8.59 7.07 16.97
CA LEU A 15 8.75 8.23 16.07
C LEU A 15 9.99 8.08 15.19
N VAL A 16 11.14 7.78 15.80
CA VAL A 16 12.43 7.66 15.10
C VAL A 16 12.41 6.49 14.12
N THR A 17 11.86 5.33 14.52
CA THR A 17 11.79 4.15 13.65
C THR A 17 10.86 4.41 12.47
N SER A 18 9.67 4.97 12.73
CA SER A 18 8.68 5.27 11.68
C SER A 18 9.18 6.31 10.69
N LEU A 19 9.87 7.37 11.16
CA LEU A 19 10.48 8.38 10.28
C LEU A 19 11.61 7.81 9.42
N SER A 20 12.42 6.91 9.97
CA SER A 20 13.48 6.25 9.20
C SER A 20 12.90 5.36 8.09
N VAL A 21 11.82 4.63 8.39
CA VAL A 21 11.09 3.84 7.37
C VAL A 21 10.40 4.76 6.35
N SER A 22 9.81 5.87 6.80
CA SER A 22 9.20 6.90 5.93
C SER A 22 10.22 7.45 4.94
N ALA A 23 11.44 7.79 5.40
CA ALA A 23 12.52 8.27 4.55
C ALA A 23 12.94 7.23 3.51
N ALA A 24 13.08 5.95 3.90
CA ALA A 24 13.41 4.87 2.96
C ALA A 24 12.32 4.61 1.92
N LEU A 25 11.06 4.93 2.23
CA LEU A 25 9.92 4.74 1.33
C LEU A 25 9.79 5.83 0.26
N LEU A 26 10.41 7.01 0.43
CA LEU A 26 10.34 8.13 -0.52
C LEU A 26 10.68 7.70 -1.95
N GLY A 27 11.81 7.01 -2.12
CA GLY A 27 12.26 6.58 -3.45
C GLY A 27 11.39 5.51 -4.09
N ASP A 28 10.86 4.57 -3.32
CA ASP A 28 9.92 3.57 -3.85
C ASP A 28 8.62 4.21 -4.32
N ALA A 29 8.08 5.16 -3.54
CA ALA A 29 6.88 5.90 -3.92
C ALA A 29 7.08 6.73 -5.20
N MET A 30 8.23 7.40 -5.32
CA MET A 30 8.63 8.09 -6.55
C MET A 30 8.72 7.15 -7.74
N LEU A 31 9.25 5.94 -7.56
CA LEU A 31 9.39 4.98 -8.65
C LEU A 31 8.05 4.60 -9.29
N TYR A 32 6.99 4.45 -8.48
CA TYR A 32 5.62 4.21 -8.97
C TYR A 32 5.03 5.39 -9.75
N VAL A 33 5.57 6.59 -9.56
CA VAL A 33 5.16 7.81 -10.29
C VAL A 33 5.91 7.93 -11.61
N VAL A 34 7.24 7.86 -11.55
CA VAL A 34 8.11 8.23 -12.68
C VAL A 34 8.26 7.08 -13.68
N MET A 35 8.49 5.85 -13.19
CA MET A 35 8.83 4.73 -14.07
C MET A 35 7.69 4.35 -15.04
N PRO A 36 6.40 4.30 -14.65
CA PRO A 36 5.31 4.03 -15.60
C PRO A 36 5.00 5.20 -16.53
N SER A 37 5.29 6.44 -16.12
CA SER A 37 5.05 7.64 -16.93
C SER A 37 6.16 7.93 -17.92
N ARG A 38 7.41 7.59 -17.56
CA ARG A 38 8.61 7.80 -18.42
C ARG A 38 9.56 6.58 -18.43
N PRO A 39 9.14 5.42 -18.93
CA PRO A 39 9.95 4.20 -18.94
C PRO A 39 11.24 4.34 -19.77
N GLU A 40 11.23 5.23 -20.76
CA GLU A 40 12.38 5.54 -21.61
C GLU A 40 13.60 6.08 -20.85
N LEU A 41 13.41 6.71 -19.68
CA LEU A 41 14.51 7.17 -18.84
C LEU A 41 15.42 6.03 -18.38
N TRP A 42 14.88 4.82 -18.25
CA TRP A 42 15.62 3.59 -17.93
C TRP A 42 15.83 2.66 -19.13
N HIS A 43 15.50 3.12 -20.35
CA HIS A 43 15.51 2.28 -21.56
C HIS A 43 14.65 1.01 -21.43
N LEU A 44 13.53 1.12 -20.72
CA LEU A 44 12.61 0.01 -20.46
C LEU A 44 11.39 0.05 -21.36
N THR A 45 10.89 -1.14 -21.69
CA THR A 45 9.53 -1.29 -22.21
C THR A 45 8.52 -1.18 -21.09
N ILE A 46 7.29 -0.80 -21.40
CA ILE A 46 6.23 -0.71 -20.39
C ILE A 46 5.93 -2.07 -19.75
N ALA A 47 6.10 -3.18 -20.49
CA ALA A 47 5.99 -4.53 -19.97
C ALA A 47 7.06 -4.83 -18.90
N GLN A 48 8.30 -4.42 -19.13
CA GLN A 48 9.39 -4.55 -18.15
C GLN A 48 9.10 -3.75 -16.89
N VAL A 49 8.52 -2.55 -17.03
CA VAL A 49 8.05 -1.76 -15.86
C VAL A 49 7.00 -2.53 -15.08
N GLY A 50 6.02 -3.15 -15.72
CA GLY A 50 5.02 -3.98 -15.08
C GLY A 50 5.64 -5.13 -14.27
N ILE A 51 6.63 -5.83 -14.84
CA ILE A 51 7.38 -6.90 -14.15
C ILE A 51 8.11 -6.33 -12.93
N LEU A 52 8.84 -5.22 -13.07
CA LEU A 52 9.59 -4.59 -11.98
C LEU A 52 8.69 -4.18 -10.81
N LEU A 53 7.54 -3.59 -11.08
CA LEU A 53 6.60 -3.17 -10.04
C LEU A 53 5.90 -4.35 -9.36
N SER A 54 5.71 -5.46 -10.09
CA SER A 54 5.09 -6.68 -9.55
C SER A 54 6.06 -7.50 -8.71
N ILE A 55 7.30 -7.68 -9.16
CA ILE A 55 8.27 -8.57 -8.52
C ILE A 55 8.62 -8.14 -7.09
N ASN A 56 8.65 -6.84 -6.83
CA ASN A 56 8.79 -6.27 -5.49
C ASN A 56 7.71 -6.76 -4.51
N ARG A 57 6.48 -6.92 -4.98
CA ARG A 57 5.36 -7.40 -4.14
C ARG A 57 5.32 -8.91 -4.07
N LEU A 58 5.64 -9.60 -5.15
CA LEU A 58 5.70 -11.06 -5.17
C LEU A 58 6.76 -11.61 -4.22
N VAL A 59 7.95 -11.01 -4.19
CA VAL A 59 9.02 -11.48 -3.29
C VAL A 59 8.60 -11.38 -1.82
N ARG A 60 7.73 -10.42 -1.46
CA ARG A 60 7.25 -10.25 -0.08
C ARG A 60 6.40 -11.42 0.42
N LEU A 61 5.79 -12.19 -0.47
CA LEU A 61 5.08 -13.41 -0.09
C LEU A 61 6.03 -14.42 0.59
N LEU A 62 7.28 -14.44 0.16
CA LEU A 62 8.34 -15.28 0.74
C LEU A 62 9.09 -14.56 1.86
N THR A 63 9.42 -13.29 1.67
CA THR A 63 10.30 -12.58 2.60
C THR A 63 9.59 -12.06 3.85
N ASN A 64 8.27 -11.88 3.86
CA ASN A 64 7.53 -11.52 5.07
C ASN A 64 7.69 -12.57 6.19
N PRO A 65 7.46 -13.88 5.98
CA PRO A 65 7.72 -14.88 7.00
C PRO A 65 9.21 -15.05 7.32
N LEU A 66 10.10 -14.92 6.33
CA LEU A 66 11.55 -15.02 6.57
C LEU A 66 12.09 -13.84 7.39
N SER A 67 11.47 -12.66 7.26
CA SER A 67 11.85 -11.48 8.06
C SER A 67 11.62 -11.68 9.55
N SER A 68 10.57 -12.40 9.96
CA SER A 68 10.34 -12.71 11.38
C SER A 68 11.44 -13.59 11.94
N VAL A 69 11.82 -14.65 11.21
CA VAL A 69 12.92 -15.54 11.60
C VAL A 69 14.25 -14.77 11.71
N PHE A 70 14.48 -13.86 10.76
CA PHE A 70 15.70 -13.04 10.75
C PHE A 70 15.76 -12.07 11.95
N VAL A 71 14.63 -11.41 12.25
CA VAL A 71 14.52 -10.49 13.40
C VAL A 71 14.58 -11.26 14.72
N GLU A 72 13.97 -12.43 14.83
CA GLU A 72 14.03 -13.28 16.01
C GLU A 72 15.48 -13.75 16.30
N ARG A 73 16.21 -14.12 15.26
CA ARG A 73 17.58 -14.65 15.39
C ARG A 73 18.63 -13.58 15.70
N TYR A 74 18.53 -12.40 15.08
CA TYR A 74 19.57 -11.36 15.14
C TYR A 74 19.14 -10.10 15.91
N GLY A 75 17.92 -10.13 16.51
CA GLY A 75 17.34 -8.98 17.18
C GLY A 75 16.85 -7.93 16.20
N VAL A 76 16.25 -6.87 16.73
CA VAL A 76 15.64 -5.77 15.95
C VAL A 76 16.69 -4.89 15.26
N TYR A 77 17.82 -4.65 15.93
CA TYR A 77 18.83 -3.66 15.48
C TYR A 77 19.52 -4.03 14.18
N THR A 78 20.07 -5.25 14.11
CA THR A 78 20.90 -5.69 12.97
C THR A 78 20.10 -5.78 11.68
N PRO A 79 18.93 -6.47 11.62
CA PRO A 79 18.11 -6.51 10.43
C PRO A 79 17.66 -5.14 9.94
N PHE A 80 17.27 -4.24 10.85
CA PHE A 80 16.82 -2.90 10.50
C PHE A 80 17.92 -2.05 9.88
N ARG A 81 19.12 -2.05 10.47
CA ARG A 81 20.30 -1.34 9.94
C ARG A 81 20.68 -1.84 8.55
N ILE A 82 20.78 -3.17 8.40
CA ILE A 82 21.12 -3.79 7.11
C ILE A 82 20.09 -3.38 6.05
N SER A 83 18.79 -3.41 6.38
CA SER A 83 17.74 -3.05 5.44
C SER A 83 17.75 -1.57 5.05
N LEU A 84 18.03 -0.66 6.00
CA LEU A 84 18.19 0.77 5.69
C LEU A 84 19.41 1.02 4.78
N LEU A 85 20.56 0.40 5.06
CA LEU A 85 21.75 0.54 4.23
C LEU A 85 21.57 -0.09 2.86
N ALA A 86 20.94 -1.29 2.78
CA ALA A 86 20.65 -1.94 1.51
C ALA A 86 19.67 -1.11 0.65
N SER A 87 18.72 -0.40 1.30
CA SER A 87 17.81 0.51 0.57
C SER A 87 18.54 1.68 -0.09
N LEU A 88 19.66 2.16 0.45
CA LEU A 88 20.50 3.15 -0.23
C LEU A 88 21.10 2.61 -1.51
N GLY A 89 21.62 1.36 -1.49
CA GLY A 89 22.11 0.69 -2.70
C GLY A 89 21.03 0.51 -3.77
N VAL A 90 19.79 0.25 -3.35
CA VAL A 90 18.62 0.20 -4.24
C VAL A 90 18.35 1.55 -4.90
N LEU A 91 18.40 2.65 -4.15
CA LEU A 91 18.18 4.00 -4.69
C LEU A 91 19.27 4.40 -5.68
N VAL A 92 20.54 4.04 -5.40
CA VAL A 92 21.64 4.21 -6.34
C VAL A 92 21.43 3.41 -7.63
N ALA A 93 20.95 2.16 -7.51
CA ALA A 93 20.63 1.35 -8.69
C ALA A 93 19.48 1.98 -9.51
N TYR A 94 18.44 2.54 -8.88
CA TYR A 94 17.36 3.24 -9.57
C TYR A 94 17.82 4.53 -10.25
N ALA A 95 18.76 5.25 -9.65
CA ALA A 95 19.30 6.49 -10.23
C ALA A 95 20.16 6.23 -11.47
N PHE A 96 21.04 5.24 -11.42
CA PHE A 96 22.12 5.12 -12.42
C PHE A 96 22.04 3.90 -13.32
N SER A 97 21.31 2.84 -12.93
CA SER A 97 21.25 1.63 -13.76
C SER A 97 20.15 1.74 -14.82
N LYS A 98 20.52 1.45 -16.07
CA LYS A 98 19.60 1.27 -17.20
C LYS A 98 19.47 -0.20 -17.60
N ASN A 99 20.11 -1.10 -16.86
CA ASN A 99 20.05 -2.54 -17.10
C ASN A 99 18.85 -3.15 -16.37
N PHE A 100 17.95 -3.78 -17.14
CA PHE A 100 16.73 -4.42 -16.60
C PHE A 100 17.03 -5.45 -15.52
N ILE A 101 18.06 -6.28 -15.69
CA ILE A 101 18.41 -7.34 -14.74
C ILE A 101 18.85 -6.72 -13.40
N VAL A 102 19.68 -5.67 -13.43
CA VAL A 102 20.10 -4.94 -12.23
C VAL A 102 18.89 -4.35 -11.50
N LEU A 103 17.95 -3.78 -12.24
CA LEU A 103 16.71 -3.23 -11.68
C LEU A 103 15.82 -4.33 -11.08
N VAL A 104 15.76 -5.53 -11.68
CA VAL A 104 15.07 -6.70 -11.09
C VAL A 104 15.67 -7.05 -9.75
N PHE A 105 17.00 -7.17 -9.64
CA PHE A 105 17.66 -7.45 -8.35
C PHE A 105 17.44 -6.33 -7.34
N ALA A 106 17.47 -5.07 -7.76
CA ALA A 106 17.16 -3.93 -6.91
C ALA A 106 15.71 -4.00 -6.37
N ARG A 107 14.75 -4.41 -7.20
CA ARG A 107 13.34 -4.59 -6.79
C ARG A 107 13.14 -5.77 -5.83
N LEU A 108 13.82 -6.88 -6.05
CA LEU A 108 13.84 -8.03 -5.13
C LEU A 108 14.44 -7.64 -3.77
N LEU A 109 15.58 -6.94 -3.81
CA LEU A 109 16.25 -6.45 -2.60
C LEU A 109 15.37 -5.46 -1.84
N TRP A 110 14.76 -4.49 -2.55
CA TRP A 110 13.83 -3.55 -1.93
C TRP A 110 12.64 -4.24 -1.27
N GLY A 111 12.01 -5.21 -1.96
CA GLY A 111 10.89 -5.98 -1.39
C GLY A 111 11.28 -6.71 -0.11
N THR A 112 12.49 -7.26 -0.06
CA THR A 112 13.05 -7.91 1.14
C THR A 112 13.31 -6.90 2.26
N CYS A 113 13.96 -5.77 1.94
CA CYS A 113 14.18 -4.68 2.90
C CYS A 113 12.86 -4.17 3.47
N TRP A 114 11.87 -3.95 2.62
CA TRP A 114 10.55 -3.49 3.05
C TRP A 114 9.87 -4.45 4.02
N SER A 115 9.97 -5.77 3.80
CA SER A 115 9.42 -6.78 4.72
C SER A 115 10.02 -6.64 6.13
N VAL A 116 11.34 -6.43 6.22
CA VAL A 116 12.04 -6.22 7.51
C VAL A 116 11.69 -4.87 8.12
N LEU A 117 11.78 -3.79 7.37
CA LEU A 117 11.52 -2.43 7.85
C LEU A 117 10.09 -2.29 8.41
N ARG A 118 9.11 -2.84 7.69
CA ARG A 118 7.70 -2.84 8.11
C ARG A 118 7.51 -3.67 9.39
N LEU A 119 8.06 -4.87 9.43
CA LEU A 119 7.96 -5.75 10.60
C LEU A 119 8.57 -5.09 11.84
N VAL A 120 9.80 -4.58 11.73
CA VAL A 120 10.50 -3.95 12.85
C VAL A 120 9.78 -2.71 13.34
N SER A 121 9.25 -1.86 12.44
CA SER A 121 8.52 -0.67 12.85
C SER A 121 7.24 -1.01 13.63
N GLN A 122 6.51 -2.04 13.20
CA GLN A 122 5.33 -2.53 13.90
C GLN A 122 5.69 -3.19 15.23
N TRP A 123 6.80 -3.91 15.28
CA TRP A 123 7.31 -4.53 16.50
C TRP A 123 7.66 -3.46 17.54
N VAL A 124 8.45 -2.46 17.16
CA VAL A 124 8.81 -1.34 18.06
C VAL A 124 7.57 -0.61 18.54
N ALA A 125 6.60 -0.35 17.64
CA ALA A 125 5.34 0.30 18.00
C ALA A 125 4.51 -0.52 18.99
N SER A 126 4.45 -1.84 18.83
CA SER A 126 3.75 -2.74 19.74
C SER A 126 4.47 -2.90 21.07
N ASP A 127 5.81 -3.07 21.07
CA ASP A 127 6.60 -3.32 22.27
C ASP A 127 6.68 -2.10 23.20
N GLN A 128 6.67 -0.89 22.63
CA GLN A 128 6.64 0.37 23.36
C GLN A 128 5.24 0.80 23.80
N SER A 129 4.24 -0.08 23.68
CA SER A 129 2.83 0.20 23.99
C SER A 129 2.33 -0.57 25.18
N THR A 130 1.30 -0.01 25.84
CA THR A 130 0.43 -0.68 26.81
C THR A 130 -0.86 -1.13 26.12
N GLU A 131 -1.68 -1.96 26.77
CA GLU A 131 -2.99 -2.38 26.24
C GLU A 131 -3.90 -1.19 25.91
N GLU A 132 -3.77 -0.09 26.66
CA GLU A 132 -4.60 1.10 26.49
C GLU A 132 -4.20 1.96 25.27
N ASN A 133 -2.93 1.92 24.83
CA ASN A 133 -2.41 2.83 23.79
C ASN A 133 -1.85 2.13 22.55
N ILE A 134 -1.89 0.80 22.49
CA ILE A 134 -1.32 0.01 21.38
C ILE A 134 -1.96 0.39 20.04
N GLY A 135 -3.27 0.62 20.01
CA GLY A 135 -3.97 1.05 18.79
C GLY A 135 -3.51 2.43 18.31
N LEU A 136 -3.33 3.37 19.24
CA LEU A 136 -2.84 4.73 18.93
C LEU A 136 -1.41 4.68 18.39
N ASN A 137 -0.53 3.91 19.00
CA ASN A 137 0.87 3.82 18.61
C ASN A 137 1.07 3.10 17.27
N LEU A 138 0.33 2.02 17.00
CA LEU A 138 0.35 1.34 15.71
C LEU A 138 -0.22 2.21 14.59
N SER A 139 -1.30 2.95 14.83
CA SER A 139 -1.87 3.87 13.86
C SER A 139 -0.94 5.06 13.61
N SER A 140 -0.29 5.60 14.64
CA SER A 140 0.71 6.66 14.51
C SER A 140 1.91 6.20 13.67
N ASN A 141 2.43 4.99 13.93
CA ASN A 141 3.49 4.37 13.12
C ASN A 141 3.07 4.29 11.64
N ALA A 142 1.87 3.75 11.36
CA ALA A 142 1.38 3.64 9.99
C ALA A 142 1.22 5.02 9.31
N SER A 143 0.69 6.01 10.02
CA SER A 143 0.49 7.37 9.51
C SER A 143 1.82 8.07 9.19
N ILE A 144 2.83 7.96 10.07
CA ILE A 144 4.16 8.54 9.84
C ILE A 144 4.84 7.89 8.63
N ILE A 145 4.76 6.57 8.50
CA ILE A 145 5.31 5.87 7.32
C ILE A 145 4.60 6.34 6.04
N ARG A 146 3.30 6.60 6.10
CA ARG A 146 2.52 7.07 4.96
C ARG A 146 2.95 8.47 4.47
N ILE A 147 3.51 9.31 5.35
CA ILE A 147 4.12 10.60 4.94
C ILE A 147 5.22 10.38 3.91
N GLY A 148 6.02 9.32 4.05
CA GLY A 148 7.01 8.93 3.03
C GLY A 148 6.38 8.58 1.67
N SER A 149 5.25 7.87 1.67
CA SER A 149 4.53 7.59 0.41
C SER A 149 4.00 8.85 -0.26
N ILE A 150 3.42 9.79 0.53
CA ILE A 150 2.92 11.07 0.03
C ILE A 150 4.08 11.91 -0.50
N GLY A 151 5.12 12.10 0.32
CA GLY A 151 6.29 12.89 -0.01
C GLY A 151 7.02 12.35 -1.23
N GLY A 152 7.24 11.04 -1.30
CA GLY A 152 7.89 10.38 -2.43
C GLY A 152 7.09 10.48 -3.73
N ALA A 153 5.77 10.38 -3.67
CA ALA A 153 4.92 10.54 -4.85
C ALA A 153 4.91 12.00 -5.34
N VAL A 154 4.59 12.96 -4.47
CA VAL A 154 4.42 14.37 -4.82
C VAL A 154 5.76 15.02 -5.17
N PHE A 155 6.71 15.00 -4.22
CA PHE A 155 8.03 15.62 -4.45
C PHE A 155 8.88 14.82 -5.44
N GLY A 156 8.70 13.48 -5.52
CA GLY A 156 9.40 12.66 -6.50
C GLY A 156 8.98 13.00 -7.94
N GLY A 157 7.70 13.22 -8.19
CA GLY A 157 7.21 13.71 -9.47
C GLY A 157 7.77 15.09 -9.81
N LEU A 158 7.64 16.06 -8.89
CA LEU A 158 8.16 17.42 -9.07
C LEU A 158 9.67 17.43 -9.31
N LEU A 159 10.45 16.81 -8.42
CA LEU A 159 11.91 16.78 -8.55
C LEU A 159 12.37 16.10 -9.84
N SER A 160 11.67 15.03 -10.25
CA SER A 160 11.98 14.34 -11.51
C SER A 160 11.79 15.22 -12.72
N ASP A 161 10.75 16.06 -12.74
CA ASP A 161 10.47 16.96 -13.88
C ASP A 161 11.44 18.15 -13.93
N TYR A 162 11.81 18.74 -12.77
CA TYR A 162 12.62 19.95 -12.72
C TYR A 162 14.12 19.72 -12.56
N LEU A 163 14.55 18.67 -11.84
CA LEU A 163 15.96 18.40 -11.53
C LEU A 163 16.47 17.09 -12.15
N GLY A 164 15.57 16.29 -12.73
CA GLY A 164 15.88 14.94 -13.19
C GLY A 164 15.70 13.86 -12.10
N TYR A 165 15.36 12.66 -12.56
CA TYR A 165 15.06 11.54 -11.66
C TYR A 165 16.29 11.06 -10.87
N GLU A 166 17.49 11.16 -11.45
CA GLU A 166 18.76 10.78 -10.80
C GLU A 166 18.99 11.62 -9.54
N VAL A 167 18.83 12.94 -9.67
CA VAL A 167 19.00 13.89 -8.55
C VAL A 167 17.93 13.64 -7.47
N ALA A 168 16.70 13.39 -7.88
CA ALA A 168 15.60 13.09 -6.95
C ALA A 168 15.88 11.81 -6.12
N PHE A 169 16.34 10.72 -6.74
CA PHE A 169 16.72 9.50 -6.02
C PHE A 169 17.90 9.74 -5.08
N MET A 170 18.90 10.51 -5.47
CA MET A 170 20.03 10.84 -4.61
C MET A 170 19.62 11.69 -3.40
N LEU A 171 18.73 12.66 -3.59
CA LEU A 171 18.15 13.45 -2.48
C LEU A 171 17.37 12.55 -1.51
N PHE A 172 16.54 11.63 -2.01
CA PHE A 172 15.83 10.67 -1.16
C PHE A 172 16.77 9.68 -0.47
N GLY A 173 17.88 9.30 -1.13
CA GLY A 173 18.96 8.55 -0.52
C GLY A 173 19.59 9.30 0.65
N MET A 174 19.81 10.60 0.50
CA MET A 174 20.34 11.45 1.58
C MET A 174 19.36 11.50 2.77
N PHE A 175 18.06 11.66 2.56
CA PHE A 175 17.05 11.57 3.63
C PHE A 175 17.05 10.19 4.31
N THR A 176 17.18 9.11 3.55
CA THR A 176 17.30 7.75 4.10
C THR A 176 18.55 7.61 4.95
N LEU A 177 19.69 8.16 4.53
CA LEU A 177 20.96 8.16 5.26
C LEU A 177 20.83 8.98 6.56
N ILE A 178 20.20 10.15 6.50
CA ILE A 178 19.91 10.96 7.70
C ILE A 178 19.02 10.14 8.67
N GLY A 179 17.97 9.51 8.18
CA GLY A 179 17.10 8.62 8.96
C GLY A 179 17.88 7.48 9.62
N PHE A 180 18.83 6.87 8.91
CA PHE A 180 19.72 5.84 9.44
C PHE A 180 20.57 6.35 10.61
N PHE A 181 21.23 7.51 10.47
CA PHE A 181 22.05 8.08 11.56
C PHE A 181 21.20 8.52 12.75
N ILE A 182 20.03 9.12 12.52
CA ILE A 182 19.10 9.50 13.61
C ILE A 182 18.67 8.24 14.36
N TRP A 183 18.33 7.16 13.65
CA TRP A 183 17.91 5.92 14.27
C TRP A 183 19.01 5.29 15.14
N ILE A 184 20.25 5.25 14.65
CA ILE A 184 21.41 4.74 15.42
C ILE A 184 21.62 5.53 16.71
N ARG A 185 21.50 6.85 16.65
CA ARG A 185 21.80 7.74 17.79
C ARG A 185 20.62 7.91 18.75
N ARG A 186 19.40 7.85 18.25
CA ARG A 186 18.22 8.31 18.99
C ARG A 186 17.11 7.26 19.15
N SER A 187 17.25 6.05 18.60
CA SER A 187 16.18 5.06 18.75
C SER A 187 15.88 4.73 20.20
N GLY A 188 16.90 4.71 21.07
CA GLY A 188 16.73 4.46 22.51
C GLY A 188 15.98 3.16 22.83
N TYR A 189 15.76 2.34 21.81
CA TYR A 189 14.96 1.13 21.91
C TYR A 189 15.74 0.08 22.70
N GLN A 190 15.27 -0.23 23.90
CA GLN A 190 15.75 -1.38 24.67
C GLN A 190 14.79 -2.53 24.45
N HIS A 191 15.25 -3.56 23.77
CA HIS A 191 14.47 -4.76 23.54
C HIS A 191 14.11 -5.43 24.88
N ARG A 192 12.82 -5.45 25.23
CA ARG A 192 12.33 -6.31 26.31
C ARG A 192 12.29 -7.73 25.76
N GLU A 193 13.06 -8.64 26.34
CA GLU A 193 12.97 -10.08 26.02
C GLU A 193 11.55 -10.60 26.37
N LYS A 194 10.61 -10.41 25.46
CA LYS A 194 9.38 -11.20 25.48
C LYS A 194 9.70 -12.46 24.71
N LEU A 195 9.69 -13.58 25.40
CA LEU A 195 9.73 -14.92 24.81
C LEU A 195 8.79 -14.96 23.60
N VAL A 196 9.37 -15.01 22.41
CA VAL A 196 8.63 -15.16 21.17
C VAL A 196 7.88 -16.47 21.25
N LYS A 197 6.57 -16.43 21.26
CA LYS A 197 5.74 -17.64 21.17
C LYS A 197 6.17 -18.40 19.91
N LYS A 198 6.60 -19.65 20.11
CA LYS A 198 7.03 -20.60 19.08
C LYS A 198 6.23 -20.43 17.80
N GLY A 199 6.92 -20.26 16.67
CA GLY A 199 6.30 -20.06 15.36
C GLY A 199 5.21 -21.07 15.06
N ARG A 200 4.03 -20.60 14.71
CA ARG A 200 2.86 -21.43 14.40
C ARG A 200 3.10 -22.22 13.11
N LYS A 201 2.60 -23.45 13.05
CA LYS A 201 2.85 -24.38 11.94
C LYS A 201 2.07 -23.96 10.68
N ALA A 202 2.68 -24.16 9.50
CA ALA A 202 2.03 -23.91 8.20
C ALA A 202 0.70 -24.67 8.02
N THR A 203 0.51 -25.78 8.72
CA THR A 203 -0.73 -26.57 8.74
C THR A 203 -1.94 -25.80 9.28
N GLU A 204 -1.73 -24.85 10.20
CA GLU A 204 -2.81 -24.01 10.75
C GLU A 204 -3.32 -23.00 9.71
N PHE A 205 -2.43 -22.50 8.84
CA PHE A 205 -2.78 -21.61 7.74
C PHE A 205 -3.72 -22.28 6.72
N ILE A 206 -3.44 -23.56 6.37
CA ILE A 206 -4.27 -24.35 5.46
C ILE A 206 -5.65 -24.65 6.08
N GLY A 207 -5.71 -24.82 7.41
CA GLY A 207 -6.97 -25.04 8.12
C GLY A 207 -7.95 -23.87 7.95
N VAL A 208 -7.45 -22.64 8.04
CA VAL A 208 -8.24 -21.42 7.92
C VAL A 208 -8.78 -21.21 6.50
N LEU A 209 -8.05 -21.66 5.47
CA LEU A 209 -8.51 -21.59 4.07
C LEU A 209 -9.74 -22.45 3.79
N LYS A 210 -10.05 -23.44 4.65
CA LYS A 210 -11.25 -24.27 4.51
C LYS A 210 -12.53 -23.57 4.97
N ASP A 211 -12.42 -22.47 5.73
CA ASP A 211 -13.60 -21.66 6.07
C ASP A 211 -14.04 -20.83 4.86
N PRO A 212 -15.22 -21.12 4.29
CA PRO A 212 -15.68 -20.43 3.09
C PRO A 212 -15.96 -18.95 3.30
N ASN A 213 -16.23 -18.49 4.53
CA ASN A 213 -16.42 -17.08 4.84
C ASN A 213 -15.06 -16.34 4.74
N VAL A 214 -14.00 -16.94 5.29
CA VAL A 214 -12.64 -16.40 5.20
C VAL A 214 -12.17 -16.40 3.75
N LEU A 215 -12.44 -17.47 3.00
CA LEU A 215 -12.02 -17.60 1.60
C LEU A 215 -12.68 -16.52 0.72
N VAL A 216 -13.98 -16.31 0.85
CA VAL A 216 -14.73 -15.32 0.05
C VAL A 216 -14.25 -13.90 0.38
N LEU A 217 -14.02 -13.57 1.64
CA LEU A 217 -13.46 -12.26 2.04
C LEU A 217 -12.02 -12.09 1.54
N SER A 218 -11.21 -13.15 1.53
CA SER A 218 -9.84 -13.11 1.02
C SER A 218 -9.79 -12.92 -0.50
N ILE A 219 -10.68 -13.58 -1.26
CA ILE A 219 -10.81 -13.37 -2.70
C ILE A 219 -11.28 -11.93 -2.99
N SER A 220 -12.22 -11.40 -2.19
CA SER A 220 -12.66 -10.01 -2.33
C SER A 220 -11.51 -9.02 -2.06
N SER A 221 -10.67 -9.29 -1.06
CA SER A 221 -9.49 -8.46 -0.78
C SER A 221 -8.43 -8.58 -1.88
N MET A 222 -8.29 -9.75 -2.49
CA MET A 222 -7.38 -9.95 -3.62
C MET A 222 -7.78 -9.06 -4.81
N LEU A 223 -9.05 -9.05 -5.18
CA LEU A 223 -9.54 -8.20 -6.27
C LEU A 223 -9.43 -6.70 -5.90
N ALA A 224 -9.78 -6.32 -4.67
CA ALA A 224 -9.60 -4.96 -4.19
C ALA A 224 -8.11 -4.54 -4.23
N GLY A 225 -7.21 -5.40 -3.77
CA GLY A 225 -5.76 -5.18 -3.85
C GLY A 225 -5.26 -5.04 -5.29
N LEU A 226 -5.75 -5.91 -6.19
CA LEU A 226 -5.44 -5.84 -7.62
C LEU A 226 -5.86 -4.49 -8.22
N VAL A 227 -7.08 -4.04 -7.95
CA VAL A 227 -7.61 -2.80 -8.52
C VAL A 227 -6.93 -1.56 -7.95
N PHE A 228 -6.95 -1.39 -6.62
CA PHE A 228 -6.51 -0.12 -5.99
C PHE A 228 -5.01 0.00 -5.83
N SER A 229 -4.37 -1.03 -5.32
CA SER A 229 -2.94 -0.98 -5.02
C SER A 229 -2.09 -1.43 -6.19
N GLY A 230 -2.61 -2.34 -7.01
CA GLY A 230 -1.93 -2.88 -8.16
C GLY A 230 -2.19 -2.05 -9.42
N LEU A 231 -3.38 -2.21 -10.01
CA LEU A 231 -3.72 -1.66 -11.32
C LEU A 231 -3.62 -0.13 -11.33
N ILE A 232 -4.48 0.58 -10.58
CA ILE A 232 -4.51 2.06 -10.59
C ILE A 232 -3.15 2.61 -10.16
N GLY A 233 -2.57 2.09 -9.08
CA GLY A 233 -1.30 2.58 -8.55
C GLY A 233 -0.13 2.47 -9.52
N ALA A 234 -0.13 1.50 -10.43
CA ALA A 234 0.94 1.31 -11.39
C ALA A 234 0.65 1.90 -12.77
N THR A 235 -0.62 1.90 -13.21
CA THR A 235 -0.96 2.29 -14.58
C THR A 235 -1.36 3.76 -14.73
N LEU A 236 -1.63 4.47 -13.62
CA LEU A 236 -2.14 5.84 -13.68
C LEU A 236 -1.23 6.80 -14.47
N GLY A 237 0.09 6.76 -14.23
CA GLY A 237 1.04 7.58 -14.95
C GLY A 237 1.08 7.25 -16.45
N HIS A 238 1.04 5.96 -16.79
CA HIS A 238 0.97 5.51 -18.17
C HIS A 238 -0.33 5.91 -18.87
N PHE A 239 -1.47 5.81 -18.15
CA PHE A 239 -2.78 6.24 -18.63
C PHE A 239 -2.84 7.75 -18.88
N LEU A 240 -2.33 8.58 -17.93
CA LEU A 240 -2.29 10.04 -18.08
C LEU A 240 -1.40 10.45 -19.26
N ARG A 241 -0.23 9.82 -19.40
CA ARG A 241 0.65 10.03 -20.54
C ARG A 241 -0.03 9.69 -21.88
N TYR A 242 -0.71 8.56 -21.96
CA TYR A 242 -1.43 8.15 -23.16
C TYR A 242 -2.54 9.16 -23.54
N LYS A 243 -3.26 9.66 -22.55
CA LYS A 243 -4.42 10.53 -22.77
C LYS A 243 -4.06 11.98 -23.05
N TYR A 244 -3.01 12.49 -22.42
CA TYR A 244 -2.67 13.93 -22.45
C TYR A 244 -1.27 14.25 -22.98
N GLY A 245 -0.44 13.27 -23.25
CA GLY A 245 0.94 13.47 -23.67
C GLY A 245 1.92 13.53 -22.51
N LEU A 246 3.09 14.15 -22.73
CA LEU A 246 4.17 14.20 -21.74
C LEU A 246 4.05 15.38 -20.78
N ASP A 247 3.41 16.46 -21.22
CA ASP A 247 3.33 17.71 -20.51
C ASP A 247 1.90 18.25 -20.47
N PHE A 248 1.54 18.88 -19.38
CA PHE A 248 0.25 19.50 -19.14
C PHE A 248 0.44 21.02 -19.12
N ASP A 249 -0.03 21.70 -20.13
CA ASP A 249 -0.01 23.15 -20.20
C ASP A 249 -1.19 23.72 -19.40
N LEU A 250 -0.89 24.22 -18.20
CA LEU A 250 -1.79 25.06 -17.43
C LEU A 250 -1.47 26.52 -17.76
N ILE A 251 -2.47 27.41 -17.68
CA ILE A 251 -2.39 28.81 -18.14
C ILE A 251 -1.09 29.54 -17.73
N LEU A 252 -0.45 29.14 -16.63
CA LEU A 252 0.74 29.78 -16.08
C LEU A 252 1.95 28.86 -15.91
N ILE A 253 1.77 27.54 -15.98
CA ILE A 253 2.81 26.55 -15.64
C ILE A 253 2.62 25.29 -16.49
N THR A 254 3.70 24.79 -17.07
CA THR A 254 3.75 23.45 -17.68
C THR A 254 4.18 22.44 -16.64
N LEU A 255 3.35 21.41 -16.40
CA LEU A 255 3.64 20.31 -15.47
C LEU A 255 3.88 19.02 -16.24
N GLY A 256 4.95 18.31 -15.93
CA GLY A 256 5.20 17.00 -16.51
C GLY A 256 4.23 15.92 -15.98
N VAL A 257 4.04 14.85 -16.75
CA VAL A 257 3.24 13.68 -16.35
C VAL A 257 3.66 13.12 -14.98
N PRO A 258 4.95 12.98 -14.64
CA PRO A 258 5.40 12.59 -13.32
C PRO A 258 4.82 13.45 -12.20
N THR A 259 4.84 14.77 -12.35
CA THR A 259 4.27 15.71 -11.35
C THR A 259 2.76 15.48 -11.15
N VAL A 260 1.99 15.43 -12.25
CA VAL A 260 0.53 15.23 -12.20
C VAL A 260 0.18 13.86 -11.60
N THR A 261 0.92 12.80 -11.98
CA THR A 261 0.77 11.46 -11.41
C THR A 261 1.12 11.44 -9.92
N GLY A 262 2.17 12.16 -9.54
CA GLY A 262 2.60 12.32 -8.15
C GLY A 262 1.53 12.94 -7.27
N PHE A 263 0.89 14.01 -7.73
CA PHE A 263 -0.26 14.61 -7.03
C PHE A 263 -1.43 13.64 -6.91
N ALA A 264 -1.78 12.93 -7.97
CA ALA A 264 -2.88 11.96 -7.97
C ALA A 264 -2.62 10.80 -6.99
N LEU A 265 -1.42 10.22 -6.97
CA LEU A 265 -1.05 9.18 -6.00
C LEU A 265 -0.84 9.73 -4.58
N GLY A 266 -0.45 10.99 -4.45
CA GLY A 266 -0.45 11.72 -3.19
C GLY A 266 -1.85 11.82 -2.59
N ILE A 267 -2.86 12.18 -3.40
CA ILE A 267 -4.28 12.20 -3.00
C ILE A 267 -4.71 10.82 -2.49
N LYS A 268 -4.34 9.73 -3.18
CA LYS A 268 -4.61 8.36 -2.71
C LYS A 268 -4.08 8.14 -1.29
N SER A 269 -2.83 8.47 -1.04
CA SER A 269 -2.21 8.28 0.27
C SER A 269 -2.82 9.20 1.34
N CYS A 270 -3.23 10.41 0.98
CA CYS A 270 -3.98 11.31 1.87
C CYS A 270 -5.37 10.73 2.22
N THR A 271 -6.09 10.15 1.26
CA THR A 271 -7.39 9.52 1.53
C THR A 271 -7.25 8.31 2.45
N GLU A 272 -6.19 7.51 2.30
CA GLU A 272 -5.92 6.36 3.18
C GLU A 272 -5.75 6.79 4.64
N VAL A 273 -5.10 7.92 4.90
CA VAL A 273 -4.89 8.45 6.26
C VAL A 273 -6.18 9.05 6.85
N ASN A 274 -6.92 9.82 6.06
CA ASN A 274 -8.05 10.60 6.57
C ASN A 274 -9.37 9.82 6.54
N ILE A 275 -9.63 9.03 5.49
CA ILE A 275 -10.94 8.36 5.28
C ILE A 275 -10.97 6.98 5.92
N GLY A 276 -9.81 6.32 6.09
CA GLY A 276 -9.75 4.99 6.70
C GLY A 276 -10.52 4.87 8.02
N PRO A 277 -10.33 5.77 9.00
CA PRO A 277 -11.06 5.74 10.27
C PRO A 277 -12.58 5.93 10.13
N PHE A 278 -13.02 6.74 9.15
CA PHE A 278 -14.44 6.96 8.88
C PHE A 278 -15.13 5.73 8.32
N GLY A 279 -14.41 4.89 7.57
CA GLY A 279 -14.96 3.64 7.01
C GLY A 279 -15.52 2.72 8.09
N GLY A 280 -14.82 2.56 9.22
CA GLY A 280 -15.30 1.82 10.39
C GLY A 280 -16.56 2.45 11.00
N TYR A 281 -16.52 3.75 11.27
CA TYR A 281 -17.65 4.48 11.85
C TYR A 281 -18.93 4.38 11.01
N PHE A 282 -18.83 4.59 9.69
CA PHE A 282 -19.97 4.43 8.78
C PHE A 282 -20.51 3.00 8.74
N SER A 283 -19.60 2.02 8.76
CA SER A 283 -19.94 0.60 8.81
C SER A 283 -20.75 0.24 10.06
N ASP A 284 -20.37 0.75 11.21
CA ASP A 284 -21.07 0.48 12.48
C ASP A 284 -22.41 1.21 12.54
N LYS A 285 -22.50 2.46 12.01
CA LYS A 285 -23.72 3.28 12.08
C LYS A 285 -24.83 2.87 11.10
N TYR A 286 -24.45 2.52 9.84
CA TYR A 286 -25.40 2.28 8.76
C TYR A 286 -25.52 0.81 8.35
N GLY A 287 -24.76 -0.06 8.99
CA GLY A 287 -24.73 -1.50 8.74
C GLY A 287 -23.63 -1.90 7.73
N ARG A 288 -22.87 -2.92 8.10
CA ARG A 288 -21.64 -3.35 7.44
C ARG A 288 -21.83 -3.75 5.97
N TYR A 289 -22.89 -4.53 5.67
CA TYR A 289 -23.13 -4.98 4.30
C TYR A 289 -23.64 -3.86 3.39
N LYS A 290 -24.53 -2.99 3.89
CA LYS A 290 -25.06 -1.85 3.11
C LYS A 290 -23.94 -0.89 2.72
N THR A 291 -23.08 -0.53 3.68
CA THR A 291 -21.96 0.39 3.43
C THR A 291 -20.91 -0.22 2.51
N LEU A 292 -20.65 -1.54 2.60
CA LEU A 292 -19.73 -2.24 1.72
C LEU A 292 -20.23 -2.27 0.26
N VAL A 293 -21.52 -2.55 0.04
CA VAL A 293 -22.13 -2.52 -1.29
C VAL A 293 -22.13 -1.10 -1.86
N LEU A 294 -22.50 -0.08 -1.05
CA LEU A 294 -22.50 1.31 -1.51
C LEU A 294 -21.10 1.80 -1.87
N SER A 295 -20.09 1.52 -1.05
CA SER A 295 -18.71 1.92 -1.35
C SER A 295 -18.20 1.22 -2.62
N SER A 296 -18.53 -0.06 -2.85
CA SER A 296 -18.18 -0.77 -4.08
C SER A 296 -18.90 -0.22 -5.32
N LEU A 297 -20.18 0.17 -5.18
CA LEU A 297 -20.96 0.79 -6.27
C LEU A 297 -20.35 2.13 -6.69
N PHE A 298 -20.10 3.03 -5.74
CA PHE A 298 -19.51 4.33 -6.06
C PHE A 298 -18.08 4.19 -6.60
N THR A 299 -17.31 3.22 -6.12
CA THR A 299 -16.01 2.89 -6.70
C THR A 299 -16.15 2.44 -8.15
N SER A 300 -17.11 1.56 -8.45
CA SER A 300 -17.36 1.07 -9.81
C SER A 300 -17.77 2.21 -10.75
N ILE A 301 -18.69 3.08 -10.32
CA ILE A 301 -19.10 4.28 -11.08
C ILE A 301 -17.88 5.18 -11.33
N GLY A 302 -17.06 5.40 -10.32
CA GLY A 302 -15.84 6.20 -10.47
C GLY A 302 -14.84 5.58 -11.45
N LEU A 303 -14.62 4.26 -11.42
CA LEU A 303 -13.72 3.57 -12.35
C LEU A 303 -14.23 3.62 -13.80
N ILE A 304 -15.55 3.52 -14.01
CA ILE A 304 -16.17 3.73 -15.32
C ILE A 304 -15.96 5.19 -15.77
N GLY A 305 -16.17 6.16 -14.87
CA GLY A 305 -15.93 7.57 -15.15
C GLY A 305 -14.47 7.87 -15.50
N LEU A 306 -13.51 7.27 -14.79
CA LEU A 306 -12.06 7.42 -15.07
C LEU A 306 -11.72 7.02 -16.52
N GLY A 307 -12.37 5.99 -17.04
CA GLY A 307 -12.18 5.56 -18.42
C GLY A 307 -12.80 6.49 -19.46
N ASN A 308 -13.89 7.19 -19.13
CA ASN A 308 -14.72 7.89 -20.11
C ASN A 308 -14.61 9.42 -20.09
N PHE A 309 -14.13 10.03 -19.01
CA PHE A 309 -13.95 11.49 -18.95
C PHE A 309 -12.65 11.95 -19.60
N ASP A 310 -12.72 13.06 -20.33
CA ASP A 310 -11.56 13.63 -21.06
C ASP A 310 -10.94 14.84 -20.37
N SER A 311 -11.67 15.54 -19.52
CA SER A 311 -11.14 16.70 -18.78
C SER A 311 -10.26 16.24 -17.62
N LEU A 312 -9.06 16.82 -17.50
CA LEU A 312 -8.14 16.55 -16.39
C LEU A 312 -8.80 16.82 -15.02
N LEU A 313 -9.57 17.90 -14.91
CA LEU A 313 -10.31 18.23 -13.68
C LEU A 313 -11.32 17.13 -13.32
N SER A 314 -12.07 16.64 -14.32
CA SER A 314 -13.04 15.56 -14.11
C SER A 314 -12.34 14.27 -13.67
N ILE A 315 -11.18 13.94 -14.24
CA ILE A 315 -10.37 12.79 -13.82
C ILE A 315 -9.92 12.94 -12.36
N PHE A 316 -9.45 14.10 -11.93
CA PHE A 316 -9.06 14.31 -10.54
C PHE A 316 -10.24 14.18 -9.56
N ILE A 317 -11.40 14.73 -9.90
CA ILE A 317 -12.63 14.59 -9.08
C ILE A 317 -12.99 13.11 -8.96
N VAL A 318 -12.96 12.36 -10.06
CA VAL A 318 -13.25 10.92 -10.08
C VAL A 318 -12.20 10.13 -9.31
N LEU A 319 -10.92 10.48 -9.41
CA LEU A 319 -9.85 9.83 -8.64
C LEU A 319 -10.05 10.02 -7.12
N ILE A 320 -10.45 11.22 -6.69
CA ILE A 320 -10.78 11.46 -5.27
C ILE A 320 -11.93 10.53 -4.84
N LEU A 321 -12.99 10.42 -5.64
CA LEU A 321 -14.11 9.52 -5.36
C LEU A 321 -13.65 8.06 -5.29
N VAL A 322 -12.90 7.58 -6.30
CA VAL A 322 -12.40 6.20 -6.38
C VAL A 322 -11.50 5.88 -5.19
N PHE A 323 -10.58 6.77 -4.83
CA PHE A 323 -9.69 6.53 -3.70
C PHE A 323 -10.43 6.56 -2.37
N ALA A 324 -11.34 7.53 -2.17
CA ALA A 324 -12.15 7.64 -0.96
C ALA A 324 -13.02 6.40 -0.74
N MET A 325 -13.80 6.03 -1.75
CA MET A 325 -14.70 4.88 -1.67
C MET A 325 -13.94 3.56 -1.64
N GLY A 326 -12.82 3.47 -2.36
CA GLY A 326 -11.94 2.30 -2.35
C GLY A 326 -11.30 2.06 -0.98
N VAL A 327 -10.84 3.10 -0.30
CA VAL A 327 -10.30 2.99 1.08
C VAL A 327 -11.40 2.56 2.03
N MET A 328 -12.60 3.14 1.94
CA MET A 328 -13.75 2.70 2.74
C MET A 328 -14.05 1.22 2.52
N LEU A 329 -14.12 0.78 1.28
CA LEU A 329 -14.35 -0.63 0.91
C LEU A 329 -13.29 -1.55 1.55
N MET A 330 -12.01 -1.21 1.42
CA MET A 330 -10.93 -2.03 1.98
C MET A 330 -10.99 -2.11 3.50
N MET A 331 -11.32 -1.01 4.19
CA MET A 331 -11.48 -0.99 5.65
C MET A 331 -12.69 -1.80 6.12
N GLN A 332 -13.80 -1.77 5.37
CA GLN A 332 -14.99 -2.55 5.67
C GLN A 332 -14.76 -4.05 5.46
N LEU A 333 -14.04 -4.46 4.40
CA LEU A 333 -13.62 -5.86 4.22
C LEU A 333 -12.76 -6.32 5.39
N LEU A 334 -11.80 -5.50 5.83
CA LEU A 334 -10.94 -5.80 6.97
C LEU A 334 -11.76 -5.94 8.27
N THR A 335 -12.76 -5.09 8.48
CA THR A 335 -13.68 -5.17 9.62
C THR A 335 -14.48 -6.47 9.60
N LEU A 336 -15.02 -6.88 8.44
CA LEU A 336 -15.76 -8.13 8.30
C LEU A 336 -14.88 -9.35 8.59
N VAL A 337 -13.61 -9.33 8.16
CA VAL A 337 -12.63 -10.37 8.51
C VAL A 337 -12.44 -10.46 10.03
N GLY A 338 -12.35 -9.32 10.70
CA GLY A 338 -12.24 -9.28 12.17
C GLY A 338 -13.45 -9.87 12.90
N VAL A 339 -14.64 -9.79 12.29
CA VAL A 339 -15.90 -10.36 12.85
C VAL A 339 -16.00 -11.86 12.61
N VAL A 340 -15.54 -12.34 11.44
CA VAL A 340 -15.55 -13.78 11.11
C VAL A 340 -14.46 -14.53 11.87
N ALA A 341 -13.37 -13.85 12.24
CA ALA A 341 -12.24 -14.47 12.92
C ALA A 341 -12.54 -14.77 14.39
N ASN A 342 -12.47 -16.04 14.78
CA ASN A 342 -12.49 -16.46 16.18
C ASN A 342 -11.19 -16.05 16.89
N ASP A 343 -11.22 -15.84 18.21
CA ASP A 343 -10.06 -15.37 18.97
C ASP A 343 -8.82 -16.27 18.79
N GLU A 344 -9.01 -17.59 18.71
CA GLU A 344 -7.92 -18.57 18.52
C GLU A 344 -7.28 -18.52 17.12
N SER A 345 -8.06 -18.24 16.08
CA SER A 345 -7.63 -18.24 14.67
C SER A 345 -7.43 -16.83 14.09
N ARG A 346 -7.69 -15.79 14.86
CA ARG A 346 -7.68 -14.38 14.39
C ARG A 346 -6.41 -14.00 13.64
N SER A 347 -5.25 -14.36 14.17
CA SER A 347 -3.95 -14.05 13.54
C SER A 347 -3.78 -14.74 12.18
N GLN A 348 -4.22 -15.99 12.06
CA GLN A 348 -4.14 -16.78 10.82
C GLN A 348 -5.12 -16.23 9.76
N VAL A 349 -6.34 -15.90 10.17
CA VAL A 349 -7.38 -15.31 9.30
C VAL A 349 -6.89 -13.99 8.70
N PHE A 350 -6.34 -13.09 9.52
CA PHE A 350 -5.74 -11.84 9.02
C PHE A 350 -4.52 -12.09 8.11
N SER A 351 -3.71 -13.10 8.43
CA SER A 351 -2.56 -13.45 7.59
C SER A 351 -2.99 -13.94 6.22
N VAL A 352 -3.99 -14.82 6.13
CA VAL A 352 -4.57 -15.30 4.85
C VAL A 352 -5.12 -14.11 4.06
N TYR A 353 -5.96 -13.29 4.69
CA TYR A 353 -6.55 -12.11 4.08
C TYR A 353 -5.51 -11.17 3.48
N ASN A 354 -4.48 -10.82 4.26
CA ASN A 354 -3.41 -9.93 3.81
C ASN A 354 -2.56 -10.55 2.69
N THR A 355 -2.33 -11.87 2.73
CA THR A 355 -1.59 -12.58 1.67
C THR A 355 -2.34 -12.51 0.34
N PHE A 356 -3.65 -12.74 0.34
CA PHE A 356 -4.48 -12.61 -0.85
C PHE A 356 -4.49 -11.16 -1.38
N GLN A 357 -4.59 -10.17 -0.49
CA GLN A 357 -4.55 -8.76 -0.86
C GLN A 357 -3.19 -8.37 -1.48
N ASP A 358 -2.08 -8.79 -0.87
CA ASP A 358 -0.73 -8.55 -1.39
C ASP A 358 -0.51 -9.25 -2.75
N PHE A 359 -1.02 -10.47 -2.90
CA PHE A 359 -0.97 -11.20 -4.17
C PHE A 359 -1.76 -10.48 -5.28
N GLY A 360 -3.00 -10.06 -5.00
CA GLY A 360 -3.78 -9.24 -5.93
C GLY A 360 -3.06 -7.95 -6.31
N SER A 361 -2.50 -7.25 -5.31
CA SER A 361 -1.73 -6.03 -5.52
C SER A 361 -0.46 -6.24 -6.37
N ALA A 362 0.12 -7.44 -6.33
CA ALA A 362 1.27 -7.80 -7.15
C ALA A 362 0.87 -8.09 -8.61
N LEU A 363 -0.31 -8.70 -8.82
CA LEU A 363 -0.81 -8.99 -10.17
C LEU A 363 -1.19 -7.72 -10.95
N GLY A 364 -1.64 -6.66 -10.25
CA GLY A 364 -2.14 -5.44 -10.89
C GLY A 364 -1.16 -4.79 -11.87
N PRO A 365 0.11 -4.49 -11.50
CA PRO A 365 1.08 -3.92 -12.43
C PRO A 365 1.43 -4.88 -13.57
N LEU A 366 1.53 -6.18 -13.29
CA LEU A 366 1.82 -7.19 -14.29
C LEU A 366 0.72 -7.22 -15.36
N VAL A 367 -0.54 -7.29 -14.95
CA VAL A 367 -1.68 -7.28 -15.87
C VAL A 367 -1.77 -5.93 -16.57
N GLY A 368 -1.77 -4.84 -15.82
CA GLY A 368 -2.07 -3.50 -16.35
C GLY A 368 -0.99 -2.90 -17.27
N LEU A 369 0.28 -3.24 -17.07
CA LEU A 369 1.37 -2.67 -17.87
C LEU A 369 2.00 -3.68 -18.83
N SER A 370 1.96 -4.99 -18.51
CA SER A 370 2.63 -5.99 -19.34
C SER A 370 1.72 -6.66 -20.37
N LEU A 371 0.41 -6.77 -20.04
CA LEU A 371 -0.53 -7.51 -20.88
C LEU A 371 -1.54 -6.60 -21.58
N ILE A 372 -1.68 -5.34 -21.16
CA ILE A 372 -2.69 -4.41 -21.66
C ILE A 372 -2.02 -3.22 -22.31
N THR A 373 -2.45 -2.90 -23.53
CA THR A 373 -2.03 -1.68 -24.22
C THR A 373 -2.75 -0.45 -23.66
N ALA A 374 -2.11 0.72 -23.72
CA ALA A 374 -2.62 1.96 -23.07
C ALA A 374 -4.04 2.35 -23.52
N ASN A 375 -4.39 2.10 -24.78
CA ASN A 375 -5.72 2.38 -25.35
C ASN A 375 -6.84 1.52 -24.74
N LEU A 376 -6.52 0.37 -24.16
CA LEU A 376 -7.48 -0.51 -23.50
C LEU A 376 -7.62 -0.21 -21.98
N LEU A 377 -6.76 0.61 -21.39
CA LEU A 377 -6.83 0.94 -19.97
C LEU A 377 -8.20 1.52 -19.52
N PRO A 378 -8.85 2.40 -20.30
CA PRO A 378 -10.20 2.87 -19.98
C PRO A 378 -11.22 1.73 -19.81
N MET A 379 -11.20 0.78 -20.75
CA MET A 379 -12.04 -0.42 -20.69
C MET A 379 -11.70 -1.29 -19.48
N VAL A 380 -10.40 -1.48 -19.21
CA VAL A 380 -9.94 -2.30 -18.06
C VAL A 380 -10.35 -1.70 -16.74
N TYR A 381 -10.28 -0.37 -16.57
CA TYR A 381 -10.80 0.29 -15.37
C TYR A 381 -12.30 0.06 -15.23
N SER A 382 -13.07 0.22 -16.30
CA SER A 382 -14.52 0.00 -16.28
C SER A 382 -14.87 -1.45 -15.93
N VAL A 383 -14.24 -2.43 -16.60
CA VAL A 383 -14.46 -3.86 -16.34
C VAL A 383 -14.05 -4.23 -14.91
N SER A 384 -12.89 -3.76 -14.44
CA SER A 384 -12.45 -4.04 -13.08
C SER A 384 -13.39 -3.47 -12.03
N GLY A 385 -13.98 -2.29 -12.28
CA GLY A 385 -15.02 -1.70 -11.43
C GLY A 385 -16.26 -2.56 -11.34
N VAL A 386 -16.78 -2.99 -12.49
CA VAL A 386 -17.97 -3.87 -12.55
C VAL A 386 -17.69 -5.21 -11.87
N CYS A 387 -16.56 -5.84 -12.17
CA CYS A 387 -16.16 -7.11 -11.53
C CYS A 387 -16.04 -6.97 -10.00
N LEU A 388 -15.44 -5.86 -9.52
CA LEU A 388 -15.33 -5.57 -8.09
C LEU A 388 -16.71 -5.43 -7.44
N PHE A 389 -17.63 -4.67 -8.05
CA PHE A 389 -18.99 -4.50 -7.54
C PHE A 389 -19.73 -5.83 -7.48
N LEU A 390 -19.72 -6.61 -8.55
CA LEU A 390 -20.41 -7.91 -8.62
C LEU A 390 -19.86 -8.91 -7.60
N LEU A 391 -18.53 -8.96 -7.43
CA LEU A 391 -17.91 -9.82 -6.44
C LEU A 391 -18.30 -9.42 -5.01
N ILE A 392 -18.27 -8.12 -4.70
CA ILE A 392 -18.67 -7.62 -3.38
C ILE A 392 -20.15 -7.88 -3.10
N LEU A 393 -21.01 -7.66 -4.08
CA LEU A 393 -22.42 -7.98 -3.96
C LEU A 393 -22.64 -9.47 -3.67
N GLY A 394 -21.99 -10.34 -4.44
CA GLY A 394 -22.01 -11.80 -4.23
C GLY A 394 -21.49 -12.19 -2.84
N THR A 395 -20.40 -11.57 -2.39
CA THR A 395 -19.82 -11.76 -1.04
C THR A 395 -20.83 -11.39 0.05
N CYS A 396 -21.50 -10.25 -0.08
CA CYS A 396 -22.52 -9.81 0.88
C CYS A 396 -23.72 -10.76 0.92
N LEU A 397 -24.21 -11.20 -0.22
CA LEU A 397 -25.32 -12.14 -0.31
C LEU A 397 -24.95 -13.50 0.29
N PHE A 398 -23.72 -13.99 0.02
CA PHE A 398 -23.23 -15.24 0.56
C PHE A 398 -23.11 -15.22 2.08
N LEU A 399 -22.49 -14.16 2.63
CA LEU A 399 -22.30 -14.00 4.07
C LEU A 399 -23.63 -13.77 4.80
N ASN A 400 -24.57 -13.03 4.20
CA ASN A 400 -25.88 -12.78 4.78
C ASN A 400 -26.73 -14.06 4.89
N LYS A 401 -26.65 -14.95 3.89
CA LYS A 401 -27.35 -16.25 3.89
C LYS A 401 -26.86 -17.21 4.99
N ARG A 402 -25.62 -17.04 5.45
CA ARG A 402 -24.99 -17.90 6.47
C ARG A 402 -25.04 -17.32 7.90
N ARG A 403 -25.69 -16.19 8.10
CA ARG A 403 -25.92 -15.68 9.46
C ARG A 403 -26.82 -16.65 10.22
N PRO A 404 -26.43 -17.10 11.43
CA PRO A 404 -27.35 -17.76 12.31
C PRO A 404 -28.47 -16.78 12.67
N THR A 405 -29.72 -17.22 12.61
CA THR A 405 -30.95 -16.45 12.86
C THR A 405 -31.06 -15.85 14.28
N SER A 406 -30.08 -16.03 15.13
CA SER A 406 -30.09 -15.61 16.54
C SER A 406 -29.59 -14.17 16.81
N LEU A 407 -29.26 -13.37 15.78
CA LEU A 407 -28.74 -11.99 15.95
C LEU A 407 -29.68 -10.89 15.41
N GLU A 408 -30.96 -11.21 15.17
CA GLU A 408 -31.96 -10.20 14.74
C GLU A 408 -32.60 -9.40 15.89
N THR A 409 -32.21 -9.64 17.13
CA THR A 409 -32.79 -8.93 18.29
C THR A 409 -31.69 -8.37 19.19
N THR A 410 -31.02 -7.34 18.74
CA THR A 410 -30.42 -6.29 19.61
C THR A 410 -30.13 -5.03 18.79
#